data_e59a2c29dba012d10ff87caf0e059a31
#
_entry.id   e59a2c29dba012d10ff87caf0e059a31
#
_cell.length_a   1.000
_cell.length_b   1.000
_cell.length_c   1.000
_cell.angle_alpha   90.00
_cell.angle_beta   90.00
_cell.angle_gamma   90.00
#
_symmetry.space_group_name_H-M   'P 1'
#
loop_
_entity.id
_entity.type
_entity.pdbx_description
1 polymer ?
#
loop_
_entity_poly.entity_id
_entity_poly.type
_entity_poly.pdbx_seq_one_letter_code
_entity_poly.pdbx_strand_id
1 'polypeptide(L)'
;NLGDAKYFAGHSLGEYSALATSGSLDFKNAIKLLNERGKAMQTAVPKGTGGMVAVLGIEIKEINNLLENQSNYKCYIANDNSNGQIVLSGLNSDIDKFIETLKTKKIKNIKLPVSAPFHCKLMNKATSIMRDKINNTNFEKPKNVIISNVTGSETQEIEKIKDLLIKQIENPVRWRESVIYMIKNGVTNFIEIGPGKVLSGLVKRIDKTINVNTINKLENLNNIKLND
;
A
#
# COMPACT_ATOMS: atom_id res chain seq x y z
N ASN A 1 20.70 1.94 -14.71
CA ASN A 1 21.13 1.34 -13.44
C ASN A 1 20.11 1.67 -12.34
N LEU A 2 19.57 0.64 -11.64
CA LEU A 2 18.63 0.88 -10.52
C LEU A 2 19.26 1.67 -9.37
N GLY A 3 20.59 1.66 -9.24
CA GLY A 3 21.32 2.47 -8.27
C GLY A 3 21.11 3.98 -8.40
N ASP A 4 20.71 4.43 -9.58
CA ASP A 4 20.51 5.86 -9.88
C ASP A 4 19.06 6.32 -9.54
N ALA A 5 18.19 5.39 -9.16
CA ALA A 5 16.83 5.73 -8.76
C ALA A 5 16.85 6.54 -7.46
N LYS A 6 16.17 7.69 -7.46
CA LYS A 6 16.09 8.57 -6.29
C LYS A 6 15.33 7.93 -5.14
N TYR A 7 14.23 7.24 -5.45
CA TYR A 7 13.35 6.62 -4.47
C TYR A 7 13.03 5.18 -4.85
N PHE A 8 12.87 4.34 -3.82
CA PHE A 8 12.19 3.06 -3.92
C PHE A 8 10.89 3.12 -3.13
N ALA A 9 9.82 2.67 -3.76
CA ALA A 9 8.49 2.61 -3.16
C ALA A 9 7.81 1.29 -3.53
N GLY A 10 6.87 0.85 -2.69
CA GLY A 10 6.07 -0.31 -2.98
C GLY A 10 4.76 -0.27 -2.22
N HIS A 11 3.70 -0.79 -2.81
CA HIS A 11 2.37 -0.79 -2.20
C HIS A 11 2.21 -1.99 -1.28
N SER A 12 1.97 -1.77 0.00
CA SER A 12 1.75 -2.81 1.01
C SER A 12 2.89 -3.83 1.06
N LEU A 13 2.70 -5.04 0.54
CA LEU A 13 3.75 -6.06 0.37
C LEU A 13 4.96 -5.53 -0.40
N GLY A 14 4.74 -4.67 -1.39
CA GLY A 14 5.78 -4.08 -2.23
C GLY A 14 6.78 -3.21 -1.46
N GLU A 15 6.44 -2.68 -0.28
CA GLU A 15 7.39 -1.94 0.56
C GLU A 15 8.55 -2.83 1.04
N TYR A 16 8.28 -4.13 1.29
CA TYR A 16 9.34 -5.11 1.58
C TYR A 16 10.22 -5.37 0.35
N SER A 17 9.63 -5.39 -0.85
CA SER A 17 10.40 -5.50 -2.10
C SER A 17 11.30 -4.28 -2.32
N ALA A 18 10.80 -3.07 -2.03
CA ALA A 18 11.57 -1.84 -2.09
C ALA A 18 12.76 -1.87 -1.10
N LEU A 19 12.53 -2.35 0.13
CA LEU A 19 13.58 -2.52 1.13
C LEU A 19 14.63 -3.56 0.72
N ALA A 20 14.20 -4.66 0.12
CA ALA A 20 15.13 -5.67 -0.38
C ALA A 20 15.98 -5.13 -1.55
N THR A 21 15.36 -4.41 -2.48
CA THR A 21 16.06 -3.84 -3.64
C THR A 21 17.04 -2.74 -3.24
N SER A 22 16.72 -1.95 -2.21
CA SER A 22 17.61 -0.91 -1.66
C SER A 22 18.76 -1.47 -0.81
N GLY A 23 18.78 -2.79 -0.57
CA GLY A 23 19.78 -3.45 0.28
C GLY A 23 19.53 -3.28 1.78
N SER A 24 18.38 -2.72 2.19
CA SER A 24 18.04 -2.60 3.61
C SER A 24 17.64 -3.93 4.23
N LEU A 25 17.03 -4.81 3.46
CA LEU A 25 16.58 -6.13 3.90
C LEU A 25 17.13 -7.19 2.93
N ASP A 26 17.80 -8.21 3.40
CA ASP A 26 18.22 -9.30 2.52
C ASP A 26 17.01 -10.08 2.00
N PHE A 27 17.17 -10.67 0.81
CA PHE A 27 16.07 -11.35 0.10
C PHE A 27 15.44 -12.50 0.91
N LYS A 28 16.27 -13.27 1.61
CA LYS A 28 15.82 -14.39 2.42
C LYS A 28 14.96 -13.93 3.61
N ASN A 29 15.38 -12.85 4.27
CA ASN A 29 14.63 -12.26 5.38
C ASN A 29 13.35 -11.57 4.87
N ALA A 30 13.40 -10.91 3.71
CA ALA A 30 12.19 -10.35 3.07
C ALA A 30 11.13 -11.42 2.82
N ILE A 31 11.50 -12.55 2.22
CA ILE A 31 10.57 -13.68 1.97
C ILE A 31 10.02 -14.25 3.29
N LYS A 32 10.88 -14.45 4.30
CA LYS A 32 10.43 -14.95 5.61
C LYS A 32 9.41 -14.01 6.25
N LEU A 33 9.73 -12.71 6.32
CA LEU A 33 8.82 -11.72 6.88
C LEU A 33 7.50 -11.65 6.11
N LEU A 34 7.52 -11.70 4.78
CA LEU A 34 6.31 -11.70 3.96
C LEU A 34 5.44 -12.93 4.16
N ASN A 35 6.06 -14.12 4.31
CA ASN A 35 5.33 -15.35 4.64
C ASN A 35 4.65 -15.25 6.01
N GLU A 36 5.37 -14.79 7.03
CA GLU A 36 4.83 -14.61 8.37
C GLU A 36 3.74 -13.54 8.40
N ARG A 37 3.96 -12.40 7.70
CA ARG A 37 2.98 -11.34 7.55
C ARG A 37 1.69 -11.84 6.89
N GLY A 38 1.80 -12.59 5.80
CA GLY A 38 0.65 -13.17 5.12
C GLY A 38 -0.17 -14.07 6.05
N LYS A 39 0.48 -14.98 6.79
CA LYS A 39 -0.17 -15.85 7.77
C LYS A 39 -0.83 -15.05 8.90
N ALA A 40 -0.10 -14.10 9.50
CA ALA A 40 -0.58 -13.29 10.61
C ALA A 40 -1.79 -12.44 10.20
N MET A 41 -1.76 -11.80 9.04
CA MET A 41 -2.86 -10.96 8.55
C MET A 41 -4.09 -11.81 8.17
N GLN A 42 -3.91 -13.01 7.59
CA GLN A 42 -5.01 -13.92 7.27
C GLN A 42 -5.73 -14.46 8.51
N THR A 43 -5.00 -14.62 9.62
CA THR A 43 -5.53 -15.20 10.87
C THR A 43 -5.87 -14.15 11.93
N ALA A 44 -5.68 -12.85 11.64
CA ALA A 44 -5.94 -11.77 12.59
C ALA A 44 -7.40 -11.68 13.03
N VAL A 45 -8.32 -12.02 12.13
CA VAL A 45 -9.76 -12.15 12.40
C VAL A 45 -10.24 -13.54 11.95
N PRO A 46 -11.38 -14.04 12.46
CA PRO A 46 -11.96 -15.29 11.98
C PRO A 46 -12.19 -15.25 10.46
N LYS A 47 -11.88 -16.36 9.77
CA LYS A 47 -12.02 -16.47 8.32
C LYS A 47 -13.45 -16.10 7.87
N GLY A 48 -13.55 -15.22 6.89
CA GLY A 48 -14.83 -14.81 6.30
C GLY A 48 -15.58 -13.71 7.10
N THR A 49 -15.02 -13.22 8.22
CA THR A 49 -15.66 -12.14 9.00
C THR A 49 -15.24 -10.74 8.56
N GLY A 50 -14.08 -10.61 7.94
CA GLY A 50 -13.56 -9.35 7.43
C GLY A 50 -13.68 -9.23 5.91
N GLY A 51 -13.70 -7.99 5.42
CA GLY A 51 -13.79 -7.71 4.00
C GLY A 51 -13.27 -6.32 3.65
N MET A 52 -13.22 -6.07 2.34
CA MET A 52 -12.80 -4.79 1.79
C MET A 52 -13.68 -4.39 0.61
N VAL A 53 -13.83 -3.09 0.40
CA VAL A 53 -14.57 -2.50 -0.72
C VAL A 53 -13.75 -1.38 -1.37
N ALA A 54 -13.59 -1.43 -2.68
CA ALA A 54 -13.05 -0.34 -3.47
C ALA A 54 -14.18 0.64 -3.80
N VAL A 55 -13.98 1.92 -3.52
CA VAL A 55 -14.90 3.02 -3.83
C VAL A 55 -14.28 3.86 -4.95
N LEU A 56 -15.05 4.14 -5.97
CA LEU A 56 -14.59 4.75 -7.21
C LEU A 56 -15.31 6.07 -7.49
N GLY A 57 -14.55 7.05 -8.02
CA GLY A 57 -15.10 8.33 -8.46
C GLY A 57 -15.42 9.32 -7.34
N ILE A 58 -14.84 9.11 -6.15
CA ILE A 58 -15.05 9.96 -4.97
C ILE A 58 -13.70 10.34 -4.34
N GLU A 59 -13.62 11.53 -3.80
CA GLU A 59 -12.41 12.04 -3.13
C GLU A 59 -12.34 11.60 -1.66
N ILE A 60 -11.12 11.52 -1.13
CA ILE A 60 -10.88 11.06 0.24
C ILE A 60 -11.61 11.91 1.30
N LYS A 61 -11.78 13.20 1.07
CA LYS A 61 -12.53 14.09 1.97
C LYS A 61 -13.99 13.68 2.09
N GLU A 62 -14.61 13.30 0.97
CA GLU A 62 -16.01 12.85 0.96
C GLU A 62 -16.16 11.49 1.65
N ILE A 63 -15.18 10.59 1.49
CA ILE A 63 -15.15 9.32 2.23
C ILE A 63 -15.06 9.57 3.73
N ASN A 64 -14.16 10.46 4.17
CA ASN A 64 -14.04 10.81 5.60
C ASN A 64 -15.38 11.35 6.14
N ASN A 65 -16.02 12.27 5.43
CA ASN A 65 -17.33 12.78 5.82
C ASN A 65 -18.39 11.68 5.92
N LEU A 66 -18.37 10.70 5.01
CA LEU A 66 -19.29 9.55 5.08
C LEU A 66 -19.01 8.66 6.28
N LEU A 67 -17.75 8.48 6.67
CA LEU A 67 -17.37 7.66 7.81
C LEU A 67 -17.65 8.36 9.15
N GLU A 68 -17.48 9.69 9.24
CA GLU A 68 -17.69 10.49 10.43
C GLU A 68 -19.19 10.65 10.77
N ASN A 69 -20.03 10.77 9.75
CA ASN A 69 -21.47 11.00 9.90
C ASN A 69 -22.30 9.73 10.11
N GLN A 70 -21.66 8.57 10.34
CA GLN A 70 -22.35 7.29 10.48
C GLN A 70 -21.97 6.59 11.80
N SER A 71 -22.96 6.29 12.62
CA SER A 71 -22.81 5.50 13.84
C SER A 71 -23.08 4.00 13.67
N ASN A 72 -23.64 3.60 12.53
CA ASN A 72 -24.21 2.25 12.35
C ASN A 72 -23.24 1.20 11.84
N TYR A 73 -22.03 1.58 11.43
CA TYR A 73 -20.97 0.69 10.97
C TYR A 73 -19.58 1.25 11.25
N LYS A 74 -18.60 0.36 11.28
CA LYS A 74 -17.20 0.70 11.55
C LYS A 74 -16.31 0.25 10.39
N CYS A 75 -16.08 1.16 9.45
CA CYS A 75 -15.18 0.98 8.33
C CYS A 75 -13.97 1.89 8.46
N TYR A 76 -12.85 1.46 7.87
CA TYR A 76 -11.58 2.16 7.92
C TYR A 76 -11.04 2.34 6.50
N ILE A 77 -10.41 3.47 6.22
CA ILE A 77 -9.64 3.62 4.99
C ILE A 77 -8.43 2.69 5.07
N ALA A 78 -8.34 1.76 4.12
CA ALA A 78 -7.23 0.82 3.98
C ALA A 78 -6.20 1.30 2.97
N ASN A 79 -6.65 1.86 1.84
CA ASN A 79 -5.76 2.38 0.81
C ASN A 79 -6.31 3.68 0.22
N ASP A 80 -5.47 4.71 0.12
CA ASP A 80 -5.66 5.87 -0.73
C ASP A 80 -4.81 5.69 -1.99
N ASN A 81 -5.40 5.07 -3.02
CA ASN A 81 -4.67 4.58 -4.17
C ASN A 81 -4.41 5.65 -5.25
N SER A 82 -5.40 6.48 -5.54
CA SER A 82 -5.32 7.54 -6.53
C SER A 82 -6.53 8.47 -6.39
N ASN A 83 -6.56 9.57 -7.11
CA ASN A 83 -7.74 10.40 -7.24
C ASN A 83 -8.94 9.53 -7.66
N GLY A 84 -9.98 9.53 -6.84
CA GLY A 84 -11.17 8.73 -7.09
C GLY A 84 -11.01 7.21 -6.98
N GLN A 85 -10.00 6.70 -6.27
CA GLN A 85 -9.91 5.27 -5.94
C GLN A 85 -9.41 5.05 -4.52
N ILE A 86 -10.33 4.74 -3.62
CA ILE A 86 -10.10 4.51 -2.20
C ILE A 86 -10.60 3.11 -1.85
N VAL A 87 -9.87 2.41 -0.98
CA VAL A 87 -10.29 1.10 -0.49
C VAL A 87 -10.58 1.21 1.01
N LEU A 88 -11.71 0.67 1.42
CA LEU A 88 -12.06 0.55 2.84
C LEU A 88 -12.01 -0.90 3.29
N SER A 89 -11.74 -1.10 4.57
CA SER A 89 -11.77 -2.40 5.24
C SER A 89 -12.57 -2.35 6.52
N GLY A 90 -13.10 -3.49 6.94
CA GLY A 90 -13.92 -3.63 8.14
C GLY A 90 -14.46 -5.05 8.29
N LEU A 91 -15.36 -5.24 9.27
CA LEU A 91 -16.15 -6.47 9.31
C LEU A 91 -17.09 -6.51 8.09
N ASN A 92 -17.38 -7.70 7.58
CA ASN A 92 -18.27 -7.85 6.43
C ASN A 92 -19.64 -7.21 6.65
N SER A 93 -20.21 -7.34 7.86
CA SER A 93 -21.47 -6.70 8.23
C SER A 93 -21.42 -5.17 8.11
N ASP A 94 -20.28 -4.57 8.45
CA ASP A 94 -20.10 -3.12 8.37
C ASP A 94 -19.81 -2.66 6.93
N ILE A 95 -19.02 -3.44 6.20
CA ILE A 95 -18.77 -3.20 4.76
C ILE A 95 -20.07 -3.28 3.97
N ASP A 96 -20.94 -4.25 4.25
CA ASP A 96 -22.21 -4.39 3.54
C ASP A 96 -23.15 -3.21 3.83
N LYS A 97 -23.25 -2.73 5.07
CA LYS A 97 -23.99 -1.50 5.42
C LYS A 97 -23.41 -0.26 4.70
N PHE A 98 -22.09 -0.15 4.65
CA PHE A 98 -21.43 0.94 3.94
C PHE A 98 -21.72 0.89 2.43
N ILE A 99 -21.72 -0.29 1.83
CA ILE A 99 -22.09 -0.48 0.42
C ILE A 99 -23.53 0.00 0.15
N GLU A 100 -24.48 -0.26 1.04
CA GLU A 100 -25.86 0.25 0.90
C GLU A 100 -25.89 1.79 0.94
N THR A 101 -25.10 2.42 1.85
CA THR A 101 -24.95 3.88 1.86
C THR A 101 -24.38 4.41 0.54
N LEU A 102 -23.36 3.75 -0.02
CA LEU A 102 -22.79 4.11 -1.32
C LEU A 102 -23.80 3.98 -2.46
N LYS A 103 -24.60 2.91 -2.47
CA LYS A 103 -25.66 2.69 -3.47
C LYS A 103 -26.72 3.79 -3.44
N THR A 104 -27.19 4.15 -2.24
CA THR A 104 -28.17 5.25 -2.05
C THR A 104 -27.63 6.56 -2.61
N LYS A 105 -26.35 6.80 -2.50
CA LYS A 105 -25.66 7.99 -3.04
C LYS A 105 -25.20 7.84 -4.49
N LYS A 106 -25.51 6.71 -5.14
CA LYS A 106 -25.09 6.37 -6.52
C LYS A 106 -23.57 6.38 -6.71
N ILE A 107 -22.81 6.07 -5.66
CA ILE A 107 -21.34 6.00 -5.69
C ILE A 107 -20.92 4.60 -6.12
N LYS A 108 -20.08 4.52 -7.16
CA LYS A 108 -19.59 3.25 -7.69
C LYS A 108 -18.68 2.55 -6.69
N ASN A 109 -18.93 1.28 -6.44
CA ASN A 109 -18.13 0.47 -5.52
C ASN A 109 -18.00 -0.97 -6.02
N ILE A 110 -16.94 -1.67 -5.56
CA ILE A 110 -16.67 -3.07 -5.89
C ILE A 110 -16.17 -3.76 -4.61
N LYS A 111 -16.93 -4.75 -4.12
CA LYS A 111 -16.47 -5.59 -3.01
C LYS A 111 -15.29 -6.44 -3.49
N LEU A 112 -14.18 -6.41 -2.77
CA LEU A 112 -12.97 -7.11 -3.16
C LEU A 112 -13.03 -8.59 -2.76
N PRO A 113 -12.46 -9.51 -3.55
CA PRO A 113 -12.45 -10.94 -3.26
C PRO A 113 -11.36 -11.29 -2.24
N VAL A 114 -11.40 -10.65 -1.06
CA VAL A 114 -10.48 -10.86 0.05
C VAL A 114 -11.23 -11.30 1.29
N SER A 115 -10.58 -12.07 2.16
CA SER A 115 -11.20 -12.68 3.34
C SER A 115 -10.75 -12.06 4.66
N ALA A 116 -9.96 -10.98 4.61
CA ALA A 116 -9.47 -10.27 5.79
C ALA A 116 -9.53 -8.75 5.58
N PRO A 117 -9.77 -7.97 6.65
CA PRO A 117 -9.88 -6.51 6.60
C PRO A 117 -8.49 -5.87 6.77
N PHE A 118 -7.67 -5.92 5.71
CA PHE A 118 -6.30 -5.42 5.75
C PHE A 118 -6.21 -3.92 6.04
N HIS A 119 -5.08 -3.49 6.59
CA HIS A 119 -4.72 -2.08 6.83
C HIS A 119 -5.72 -1.32 7.72
N CYS A 120 -6.21 -1.95 8.77
CA CYS A 120 -7.08 -1.32 9.77
C CYS A 120 -6.84 -1.90 11.17
N LYS A 121 -7.45 -1.29 12.18
CA LYS A 121 -7.30 -1.67 13.61
C LYS A 121 -7.68 -3.12 13.92
N LEU A 122 -8.47 -3.78 13.06
CA LEU A 122 -8.80 -5.20 13.20
C LEU A 122 -7.59 -6.14 12.96
N MET A 123 -6.48 -5.61 12.43
CA MET A 123 -5.23 -6.33 12.22
C MET A 123 -4.30 -6.33 13.45
N ASN A 124 -4.74 -5.85 14.61
CA ASN A 124 -3.93 -5.72 15.83
C ASN A 124 -3.18 -7.02 16.22
N LYS A 125 -3.83 -8.19 16.10
CA LYS A 125 -3.19 -9.48 16.36
C LYS A 125 -2.00 -9.73 15.42
N ALA A 126 -2.16 -9.37 14.14
CA ALA A 126 -1.06 -9.48 13.16
C ALA A 126 0.07 -8.51 13.48
N THR A 127 -0.25 -7.29 13.90
CA THR A 127 0.74 -6.29 14.34
C THR A 127 1.58 -6.83 15.50
N SER A 128 0.95 -7.42 16.51
CA SER A 128 1.66 -7.99 17.67
C SER A 128 2.62 -9.10 17.26
N ILE A 129 2.20 -10.03 16.40
CA ILE A 129 3.05 -11.11 15.88
C ILE A 129 4.22 -10.54 15.06
N MET A 130 3.94 -9.59 14.16
CA MET A 130 4.95 -9.06 13.25
C MET A 130 5.93 -8.11 13.92
N ARG A 131 5.56 -7.48 15.02
CA ARG A 131 6.47 -6.63 15.82
C ARG A 131 7.71 -7.40 16.23
N ASP A 132 7.55 -8.58 16.83
CA ASP A 132 8.67 -9.41 17.26
C ASP A 132 9.49 -9.90 16.06
N LYS A 133 8.83 -10.30 14.97
CA LYS A 133 9.51 -10.78 13.77
C LYS A 133 10.34 -9.67 13.11
N ILE A 134 9.80 -8.46 12.99
CA ILE A 134 10.49 -7.32 12.38
C ILE A 134 11.65 -6.87 13.29
N ASN A 135 11.43 -6.74 14.60
CA ASN A 135 12.46 -6.29 15.53
C ASN A 135 13.65 -7.25 15.59
N ASN A 136 13.41 -8.56 15.51
CA ASN A 136 14.43 -9.60 15.52
C ASN A 136 15.07 -9.87 14.13
N THR A 137 14.67 -9.14 13.11
CA THR A 137 15.29 -9.24 11.77
C THR A 137 16.35 -8.15 11.62
N ASN A 138 17.49 -8.51 11.02
CA ASN A 138 18.53 -7.54 10.69
C ASN A 138 18.11 -6.68 9.50
N PHE A 139 18.23 -5.38 9.66
CA PHE A 139 18.06 -4.37 8.62
C PHE A 139 19.34 -3.55 8.51
N GLU A 140 19.71 -3.24 7.29
CA GLU A 140 20.81 -2.32 6.98
C GLU A 140 20.25 -0.97 6.54
N LYS A 141 21.06 0.07 6.61
CA LYS A 141 20.66 1.38 6.07
C LYS A 141 20.41 1.24 4.56
N PRO A 142 19.24 1.63 4.04
CA PRO A 142 18.96 1.52 2.62
C PRO A 142 19.89 2.42 1.80
N LYS A 143 20.38 1.92 0.66
CA LYS A 143 21.21 2.67 -0.28
C LYS A 143 20.43 3.79 -0.97
N ASN A 144 19.16 3.56 -1.25
CA ASN A 144 18.24 4.52 -1.85
C ASN A 144 17.15 4.89 -0.83
N VAL A 145 16.59 6.07 -1.00
CA VAL A 145 15.52 6.56 -0.12
C VAL A 145 14.25 5.72 -0.29
N ILE A 146 13.69 5.26 0.81
CA ILE A 146 12.43 4.50 0.83
C ILE A 146 11.26 5.45 1.09
N ILE A 147 10.17 5.24 0.38
CA ILE A 147 8.90 5.91 0.66
C ILE A 147 8.01 4.97 1.48
N SER A 148 7.67 5.39 2.69
CA SER A 148 6.82 4.61 3.58
C SER A 148 5.33 4.76 3.23
N ASN A 149 4.60 3.66 3.25
CA ASN A 149 3.15 3.65 3.04
C ASN A 149 2.38 4.39 4.12
N VAL A 150 2.88 4.40 5.35
CA VAL A 150 2.19 5.01 6.51
C VAL A 150 2.27 6.53 6.48
N THR A 151 3.44 7.08 6.12
CA THR A 151 3.66 8.52 6.10
C THR A 151 3.43 9.15 4.74
N GLY A 152 3.48 8.36 3.66
CA GLY A 152 3.49 8.87 2.29
C GLY A 152 4.73 9.69 1.95
N SER A 153 5.81 9.54 2.71
CA SER A 153 7.05 10.33 2.62
C SER A 153 8.28 9.46 2.87
N GLU A 154 9.44 10.05 2.70
CA GLU A 154 10.74 9.39 2.78
C GLU A 154 11.13 8.92 4.18
N THR A 155 11.92 7.84 4.23
CA THR A 155 12.59 7.33 5.42
C THR A 155 13.87 6.58 5.03
N GLN A 156 14.92 6.67 5.87
CA GLN A 156 16.16 5.91 5.72
C GLN A 156 16.70 5.39 7.06
N GLU A 157 16.13 5.83 8.18
CA GLU A 157 16.56 5.40 9.51
C GLU A 157 15.99 4.02 9.83
N ILE A 158 16.85 3.07 10.22
CA ILE A 158 16.52 1.66 10.41
C ILE A 158 15.38 1.48 11.40
N GLU A 159 15.48 2.08 12.59
CA GLU A 159 14.47 1.94 13.63
C GLU A 159 13.11 2.55 13.20
N LYS A 160 13.14 3.65 12.45
CA LYS A 160 11.95 4.26 11.88
C LYS A 160 11.33 3.37 10.80
N ILE A 161 12.15 2.72 9.95
CA ILE A 161 11.68 1.75 8.94
C ILE A 161 10.96 0.60 9.63
N LYS A 162 11.56 -0.01 10.66
CA LYS A 162 10.96 -1.10 11.43
C LYS A 162 9.62 -0.69 12.05
N ASP A 163 9.58 0.45 12.74
CA ASP A 163 8.36 0.99 13.35
C ASP A 163 7.27 1.25 12.31
N LEU A 164 7.61 1.83 11.16
CA LEU A 164 6.67 2.10 10.07
C LEU A 164 6.15 0.81 9.42
N LEU A 165 6.98 -0.23 9.24
CA LEU A 165 6.53 -1.54 8.76
C LEU A 165 5.54 -2.21 9.74
N ILE A 166 5.77 -2.08 11.04
CA ILE A 166 4.86 -2.58 12.07
C ILE A 166 3.53 -1.82 12.00
N LYS A 167 3.58 -0.49 11.92
CA LYS A 167 2.41 0.38 11.81
C LYS A 167 1.64 0.17 10.51
N GLN A 168 2.31 -0.19 9.40
CA GLN A 168 1.70 -0.42 8.08
C GLN A 168 0.57 -1.45 8.14
N ILE A 169 0.65 -2.43 9.04
CA ILE A 169 -0.32 -3.53 9.15
C ILE A 169 -1.72 -3.01 9.52
N GLU A 170 -1.80 -1.98 10.37
CA GLU A 170 -3.04 -1.40 10.87
C GLU A 170 -3.40 -0.03 10.27
N ASN A 171 -2.50 0.54 9.45
CA ASN A 171 -2.67 1.89 8.92
C ASN A 171 -2.86 1.90 7.41
N PRO A 172 -3.51 2.93 6.87
CA PRO A 172 -3.72 3.09 5.44
C PRO A 172 -2.42 3.08 4.64
N VAL A 173 -2.47 2.44 3.48
CA VAL A 173 -1.46 2.65 2.44
C VAL A 173 -1.75 3.98 1.74
N ARG A 174 -0.95 5.00 2.01
CA ARG A 174 -1.06 6.36 1.47
C ARG A 174 -0.35 6.47 0.12
N TRP A 175 -0.77 5.60 -0.85
CA TRP A 175 -0.08 5.49 -2.13
C TRP A 175 -0.16 6.76 -2.96
N ARG A 176 -1.33 7.39 -3.03
CA ARG A 176 -1.51 8.65 -3.76
C ARG A 176 -0.59 9.74 -3.21
N GLU A 177 -0.49 9.87 -1.90
CA GLU A 177 0.39 10.85 -1.25
C GLU A 177 1.87 10.51 -1.48
N SER A 178 2.23 9.23 -1.46
CA SER A 178 3.59 8.75 -1.78
C SER A 178 4.02 9.17 -3.18
N VAL A 179 3.14 8.99 -4.18
CA VAL A 179 3.41 9.38 -5.56
C VAL A 179 3.51 10.91 -5.68
N ILE A 180 2.57 11.65 -5.09
CA ILE A 180 2.59 13.12 -5.07
C ILE A 180 3.88 13.65 -4.40
N TYR A 181 4.31 13.03 -3.30
CA TYR A 181 5.56 13.38 -2.63
C TYR A 181 6.76 13.24 -3.56
N MET A 182 6.89 12.09 -4.24
CA MET A 182 7.98 11.85 -5.19
C MET A 182 7.97 12.84 -6.35
N ILE A 183 6.81 13.13 -6.94
CA ILE A 183 6.66 14.11 -8.02
C ILE A 183 7.09 15.52 -7.56
N LYS A 184 6.61 15.97 -6.40
CA LYS A 184 6.99 17.27 -5.83
C LYS A 184 8.49 17.38 -5.56
N ASN A 185 9.17 16.26 -5.36
CA ASN A 185 10.61 16.19 -5.19
C ASN A 185 11.37 15.89 -6.50
N GLY A 186 10.75 16.16 -7.65
CA GLY A 186 11.41 16.16 -8.96
C GLY A 186 11.43 14.81 -9.69
N VAL A 187 10.65 13.82 -9.24
CA VAL A 187 10.53 12.55 -9.99
C VAL A 187 9.62 12.77 -11.19
N THR A 188 10.14 12.50 -12.38
CA THR A 188 9.43 12.60 -13.66
C THR A 188 9.19 11.24 -14.32
N ASN A 189 9.93 10.21 -13.89
CA ASN A 189 9.88 8.86 -14.44
C ASN A 189 9.64 7.84 -13.34
N PHE A 190 8.67 6.96 -13.52
CA PHE A 190 8.40 5.82 -12.66
C PHE A 190 8.63 4.52 -13.43
N ILE A 191 9.22 3.54 -12.77
CA ILE A 191 9.39 2.18 -13.31
C ILE A 191 8.74 1.21 -12.34
N GLU A 192 7.64 0.58 -12.74
CA GLU A 192 7.03 -0.51 -12.00
C GLU A 192 7.72 -1.82 -12.36
N ILE A 193 8.30 -2.49 -11.36
CA ILE A 193 8.97 -3.79 -11.52
C ILE A 193 8.15 -4.84 -10.77
N GLY A 194 7.63 -5.82 -11.51
CA GLY A 194 6.84 -6.90 -10.93
C GLY A 194 5.70 -7.36 -11.83
N PRO A 195 4.86 -8.30 -11.38
CA PRO A 195 3.77 -8.84 -12.16
C PRO A 195 2.65 -7.79 -12.36
N GLY A 196 2.22 -7.61 -13.60
CA GLY A 196 1.14 -6.70 -13.97
C GLY A 196 1.60 -5.25 -14.18
N LYS A 197 0.65 -4.32 -14.09
CA LYS A 197 0.85 -2.87 -14.32
C LYS A 197 -0.13 -2.02 -13.50
N VAL A 198 -0.45 -2.48 -12.30
CA VAL A 198 -1.46 -1.84 -11.45
C VAL A 198 -0.97 -0.49 -10.95
N LEU A 199 0.26 -0.43 -10.43
CA LEU A 199 0.83 0.79 -9.87
C LEU A 199 1.08 1.83 -10.97
N SER A 200 1.51 1.40 -12.14
CA SER A 200 1.63 2.25 -13.34
C SER A 200 0.30 2.93 -13.68
N GLY A 201 -0.80 2.20 -13.63
CA GLY A 201 -2.14 2.74 -13.82
C GLY A 201 -2.54 3.74 -12.73
N LEU A 202 -2.15 3.52 -11.48
CA LEU A 202 -2.41 4.43 -10.37
C LEU A 202 -1.60 5.74 -10.51
N VAL A 203 -0.31 5.64 -10.86
CA VAL A 203 0.55 6.82 -11.10
C VAL A 203 -0.04 7.69 -12.20
N LYS A 204 -0.44 7.10 -13.34
CA LYS A 204 -1.07 7.84 -14.45
C LYS A 204 -2.41 8.48 -14.09
N ARG A 205 -3.17 7.93 -13.14
CA ARG A 205 -4.39 8.57 -12.61
C ARG A 205 -4.10 9.74 -11.68
N ILE A 206 -2.98 9.69 -10.96
CA ILE A 206 -2.55 10.77 -10.07
C ILE A 206 -2.03 11.94 -10.91
N ASP A 207 -1.15 11.65 -11.87
CA ASP A 207 -0.59 12.64 -12.78
C ASP A 207 -0.36 12.03 -14.18
N LYS A 208 -1.07 12.55 -15.18
CA LYS A 208 -1.00 12.07 -16.57
C LYS A 208 0.30 12.47 -17.27
N THR A 209 0.98 13.50 -16.79
CA THR A 209 2.21 14.03 -17.41
C THR A 209 3.43 13.17 -17.10
N ILE A 210 3.40 12.42 -16.02
CA ILE A 210 4.50 11.59 -15.54
C ILE A 210 4.76 10.42 -16.50
N ASN A 211 6.03 10.15 -16.80
CA ASN A 211 6.44 8.98 -17.55
C ASN A 211 6.38 7.73 -16.68
N VAL A 212 5.80 6.66 -17.21
CA VAL A 212 5.67 5.39 -16.49
C VAL A 212 6.03 4.25 -17.40
N ASN A 213 6.99 3.43 -16.96
CA ASN A 213 7.41 2.20 -17.60
C ASN A 213 7.09 1.00 -16.71
N THR A 214 6.89 -0.17 -17.31
CA THR A 214 6.59 -1.41 -16.60
C THR A 214 7.54 -2.50 -17.03
N ILE A 215 8.19 -3.16 -16.08
CA ILE A 215 9.02 -4.34 -16.27
C ILE A 215 8.34 -5.52 -15.60
N ASN A 216 7.58 -6.28 -16.35
CA ASN A 216 6.91 -7.49 -15.86
C ASN A 216 7.43 -8.77 -16.53
N LYS A 217 8.36 -8.64 -17.50
CA LYS A 217 9.08 -9.72 -18.19
C LYS A 217 10.50 -9.27 -18.50
N LEU A 218 11.43 -10.20 -18.62
CA LEU A 218 12.83 -9.91 -18.98
C LEU A 218 12.96 -9.14 -20.29
N GLU A 219 12.12 -9.42 -21.27
CA GLU A 219 12.08 -8.73 -22.55
C GLU A 219 11.85 -7.22 -22.43
N ASN A 220 11.14 -6.78 -21.37
CA ASN A 220 10.87 -5.37 -21.15
C ASN A 220 12.12 -4.57 -20.75
N LEU A 221 13.16 -5.23 -20.23
CA LEU A 221 14.43 -4.56 -19.86
C LEU A 221 15.09 -3.87 -21.05
N ASN A 222 15.00 -4.47 -22.26
CA ASN A 222 15.62 -3.96 -23.47
C ASN A 222 14.87 -2.74 -24.06
N ASN A 223 13.64 -2.49 -23.59
CA ASN A 223 12.76 -1.44 -24.14
C ASN A 223 12.69 -0.18 -23.27
N ILE A 224 13.39 -0.16 -22.14
CA ILE A 224 13.39 1.03 -21.27
C ILE A 224 14.37 2.04 -21.82
N LYS A 225 13.83 3.09 -22.41
CA LYS A 225 14.56 4.32 -22.65
C LYS A 225 14.54 5.12 -21.34
N LEU A 226 15.61 5.03 -20.56
CA LEU A 226 15.93 6.05 -19.56
C LEU A 226 16.31 7.27 -20.38
N ASN A 227 15.46 8.28 -20.44
CA ASN A 227 15.85 9.56 -21.02
C ASN A 227 16.93 10.12 -20.09
N ASP A 228 18.10 10.42 -20.68
CA ASP A 228 19.21 11.12 -20.06
C ASP A 228 18.77 12.50 -19.55
#